data_db1ef9c928e01c1e49dd716d90043d98
#
_entry.id   db1ef9c928e01c1e49dd716d90043d98
#
_cell.length_a   1.000
_cell.length_b   1.000
_cell.length_c   1.000
_cell.angle_alpha   90.00
_cell.angle_beta   90.00
_cell.angle_gamma   90.00
#
_symmetry.space_group_name_H-M   'P 1'
#
loop_
_entity.id
_entity.type
_entity.pdbx_description
1 polymer ?
#
loop_
_entity_poly.entity_id
_entity_poly.type
_entity_poly.pdbx_seq_one_letter_code
_entity_poly.pdbx_strand_id
1 'polypeptide(L)'
;MPLPVIAIVLPLALLIVLVAVLFAAYRRTARAIDALDLPVRARCGSCGREFELTMAELRRAHMTKSVSRTRTGLRGPALVTTRSFSTFQKRLRCPACGESGWCEVLNIGELQSAATGIAVRYMGGALALMAALGFALSAVSDIFL
;
A
#
# COMPACT_ATOMS: atom_id res chain seq x y z
N MET A 1 -27.05 -32.56 -13.18
CA MET A 1 -27.12 -31.10 -12.96
C MET A 1 -27.06 -30.41 -14.31
N PRO A 2 -27.91 -29.42 -14.61
CA PRO A 2 -27.90 -28.79 -15.93
C PRO A 2 -26.58 -28.02 -16.14
N LEU A 3 -25.91 -28.31 -17.24
CA LEU A 3 -24.67 -27.67 -17.70
C LEU A 3 -24.61 -26.14 -17.46
N PRO A 4 -25.69 -25.36 -17.68
CA PRO A 4 -25.65 -23.91 -17.48
C PRO A 4 -25.46 -23.48 -16.03
N VAL A 5 -25.85 -24.27 -15.04
CA VAL A 5 -25.66 -23.95 -13.62
C VAL A 5 -24.19 -24.07 -13.24
N ILE A 6 -23.48 -25.08 -13.72
CA ILE A 6 -22.04 -25.25 -13.45
C ILE A 6 -21.24 -24.12 -14.08
N ALA A 7 -21.61 -23.68 -15.30
CA ALA A 7 -20.95 -22.59 -16.00
C ALA A 7 -21.03 -21.23 -15.27
N ILE A 8 -22.04 -21.03 -14.42
CA ILE A 8 -22.20 -19.80 -13.63
C ILE A 8 -21.60 -19.96 -12.23
N VAL A 9 -21.82 -21.11 -11.59
CA VAL A 9 -21.42 -21.33 -10.19
C VAL A 9 -19.88 -21.41 -10.05
N LEU A 10 -19.22 -22.07 -11.00
CA LEU A 10 -17.77 -22.24 -10.95
C LEU A 10 -16.99 -20.89 -11.00
N PRO A 11 -17.26 -19.98 -11.97
CA PRO A 11 -16.56 -18.69 -12.00
C PRO A 11 -16.90 -17.81 -10.80
N LEU A 12 -18.12 -17.89 -10.28
CA LEU A 12 -18.52 -17.16 -9.10
C LEU A 12 -17.75 -17.65 -7.85
N ALA A 13 -17.62 -18.95 -7.68
CA ALA A 13 -16.85 -19.55 -6.60
C ALA A 13 -15.36 -19.15 -6.70
N LEU A 14 -14.77 -19.18 -7.89
CA LEU A 14 -13.39 -18.74 -8.12
C LEU A 14 -13.20 -17.26 -7.80
N LEU A 15 -14.16 -16.41 -8.17
CA LEU A 15 -14.13 -14.99 -7.82
C LEU A 15 -14.15 -14.78 -6.31
N ILE A 16 -15.00 -15.49 -5.58
CA ILE A 16 -15.06 -15.40 -4.11
C ILE A 16 -13.74 -15.82 -3.48
N VAL A 17 -13.15 -16.92 -3.94
CA VAL A 17 -11.84 -17.38 -3.46
C VAL A 17 -10.76 -16.34 -3.74
N LEU A 18 -10.74 -15.75 -4.95
CA LEU A 18 -9.81 -14.70 -5.32
C LEU A 18 -9.90 -13.50 -4.37
N VAL A 19 -11.11 -13.00 -4.16
CA VAL A 19 -11.36 -11.87 -3.25
C VAL A 19 -10.93 -12.21 -1.83
N ALA A 20 -11.23 -13.41 -1.33
CA ALA A 20 -10.84 -13.86 -0.01
C ALA A 20 -9.31 -13.91 0.16
N VAL A 21 -8.58 -14.45 -0.83
CA VAL A 21 -7.10 -14.51 -0.81
C VAL A 21 -6.49 -13.12 -0.83
N LEU A 22 -6.97 -12.23 -1.72
CA LEU A 22 -6.47 -10.85 -1.78
C LEU A 22 -6.76 -10.09 -0.48
N PHE A 23 -7.94 -10.28 0.09
CA PHE A 23 -8.30 -9.66 1.38
C PHE A 23 -7.43 -10.19 2.53
N ALA A 24 -7.16 -11.49 2.57
CA ALA A 24 -6.28 -12.08 3.56
C ALA A 24 -4.83 -11.57 3.42
N ALA A 25 -4.32 -11.47 2.19
CA ALA A 25 -3.00 -10.91 1.89
C ALA A 25 -2.93 -9.43 2.32
N TYR A 26 -3.95 -8.63 1.99
CA TYR A 26 -4.05 -7.24 2.41
C TYR A 26 -4.03 -7.10 3.94
N ARG A 27 -4.84 -7.88 4.66
CA ARG A 27 -4.85 -7.86 6.13
C ARG A 27 -3.53 -8.26 6.76
N ARG A 28 -2.83 -9.25 6.18
CA ARG A 28 -1.48 -9.66 6.62
C ARG A 28 -0.46 -8.56 6.39
N THR A 29 -0.46 -7.96 5.20
CA THR A 29 0.40 -6.82 4.85
C THR A 29 0.17 -5.65 5.81
N ALA A 30 -1.10 -5.31 6.07
CA ALA A 30 -1.45 -4.23 6.97
C ALA A 30 -0.92 -4.47 8.39
N ARG A 31 -1.11 -5.68 8.94
CA ARG A 31 -0.58 -6.05 10.26
C ARG A 31 0.95 -6.03 10.30
N ALA A 32 1.61 -6.51 9.25
CA ALA A 32 3.06 -6.51 9.16
C ALA A 32 3.64 -5.08 9.11
N ILE A 33 2.95 -4.16 8.44
CA ILE A 33 3.32 -2.74 8.43
C ILE A 33 3.09 -2.09 9.81
N ASP A 34 1.99 -2.42 10.49
CA ASP A 34 1.70 -1.90 11.82
C ASP A 34 2.68 -2.43 12.90
N ALA A 35 3.21 -3.62 12.67
CA ALA A 35 4.22 -4.24 13.53
C ALA A 35 5.66 -3.73 13.26
N LEU A 36 5.84 -2.88 12.23
CA LEU A 36 7.13 -2.21 12.02
C LEU A 36 7.39 -1.25 13.19
N ASP A 37 8.41 -1.56 13.95
CA ASP A 37 8.90 -0.72 15.06
C ASP A 37 9.81 0.40 14.52
N LEU A 38 9.32 1.12 13.50
CA LEU A 38 10.01 2.27 12.94
C LEU A 38 9.41 3.54 13.53
N PRO A 39 10.24 4.36 14.21
CA PRO A 39 9.77 5.63 14.73
C PRO A 39 9.44 6.58 13.58
N VAL A 40 8.21 7.04 13.57
CA VAL A 40 7.77 8.08 12.62
C VAL A 40 8.07 9.43 13.24
N ARG A 41 8.93 10.21 12.58
CA ARG A 41 9.25 11.57 13.01
C ARG A 41 8.35 12.56 12.33
N ALA A 42 7.63 13.34 13.11
CA ALA A 42 6.75 14.38 12.63
C ALA A 42 7.07 15.72 13.28
N ARG A 43 6.94 16.79 12.48
CA ARG A 43 7.09 18.18 12.93
C ARG A 43 5.74 18.85 12.92
N CYS A 44 5.34 19.44 14.05
CA CYS A 44 4.09 20.18 14.17
C CYS A 44 4.15 21.48 13.36
N GLY A 45 3.13 21.75 12.54
CA GLY A 45 3.04 22.99 11.77
C GLY A 45 2.74 24.23 12.61
N SER A 46 2.10 24.07 13.79
CA SER A 46 1.72 25.20 14.67
C SER A 46 2.85 25.60 15.62
N CYS A 47 3.48 24.65 16.31
CA CYS A 47 4.51 24.96 17.32
C CYS A 47 5.95 24.62 16.87
N GLY A 48 6.15 23.99 15.72
CA GLY A 48 7.45 23.64 15.16
C GLY A 48 8.18 22.50 15.88
N ARG A 49 7.65 21.96 16.98
CA ARG A 49 8.29 20.86 17.73
C ARG A 49 8.22 19.57 16.97
N GLU A 50 9.30 18.80 17.05
CA GLU A 50 9.38 17.45 16.54
C GLU A 50 8.93 16.45 17.62
N PHE A 51 8.23 15.41 17.19
CA PHE A 51 7.77 14.34 18.05
C PHE A 51 7.75 13.03 17.27
N GLU A 52 7.80 11.94 18.00
CA GLU A 52 7.76 10.59 17.45
C GLU A 52 6.37 9.98 17.67
N LEU A 53 5.94 9.20 16.71
CA LEU A 53 4.68 8.46 16.75
C LEU A 53 4.85 7.09 16.07
N THR A 54 3.91 6.20 16.32
CA THR A 54 3.93 4.86 15.74
C THR A 54 3.34 4.84 14.32
N MET A 55 3.73 3.84 13.51
CA MET A 55 3.14 3.62 12.19
C MET A 55 1.62 3.41 12.26
N ALA A 56 1.12 2.78 13.32
CA ALA A 56 -0.31 2.57 13.53
C ALA A 56 -1.05 3.90 13.73
N GLU A 57 -0.49 4.84 14.48
CA GLU A 57 -1.04 6.19 14.68
C GLU A 57 -1.01 7.00 13.38
N LEU A 58 0.12 6.94 12.65
CA LEU A 58 0.23 7.60 11.35
C LEU A 58 -0.85 7.11 10.39
N ARG A 59 -1.13 5.80 10.38
CA ARG A 59 -2.13 5.21 9.48
C ARG A 59 -3.57 5.54 9.88
N ARG A 60 -3.86 5.67 11.17
CA ARG A 60 -5.19 6.09 11.68
C ARG A 60 -5.54 7.54 11.34
N ALA A 61 -4.56 8.37 11.07
CA ALA A 61 -4.79 9.74 10.65
C ALA A 61 -5.44 9.79 9.26
N HIS A 62 -6.69 10.25 9.21
CA HIS A 62 -7.53 10.18 8.01
C HIS A 62 -7.18 11.20 6.92
N MET A 63 -6.60 12.35 7.28
CA MET A 63 -6.31 13.41 6.31
C MET A 63 -4.82 13.42 5.95
N THR A 64 -4.54 13.32 4.66
CA THR A 64 -3.19 13.38 4.10
C THR A 64 -3.13 14.49 3.05
N LYS A 65 -2.10 15.32 3.12
CA LYS A 65 -1.78 16.31 2.11
C LYS A 65 -0.36 16.04 1.60
N SER A 66 -0.22 15.69 0.34
CA SER A 66 1.09 15.52 -0.28
C SER A 66 1.28 16.58 -1.37
N VAL A 67 2.41 17.24 -1.36
CA VAL A 67 2.81 18.16 -2.42
C VAL A 67 3.95 17.48 -3.19
N SER A 68 3.67 17.08 -4.43
CA SER A 68 4.69 16.56 -5.33
C SER A 68 5.06 17.66 -6.34
N ARG A 69 6.34 17.94 -6.48
CA ARG A 69 6.86 18.79 -7.54
C ARG A 69 7.38 17.89 -8.65
N THR A 70 6.81 17.99 -9.83
CA THR A 70 7.30 17.32 -11.03
C THR A 70 8.15 18.33 -11.79
N ARG A 71 9.44 18.05 -11.94
CA ARG A 71 10.33 18.80 -12.84
C ARG A 71 10.56 17.95 -14.08
N THR A 72 10.12 18.47 -15.22
CA THR A 72 10.42 17.88 -16.53
C THR A 72 11.60 18.67 -17.10
N GLY A 73 12.71 18.00 -17.35
CA GLY A 73 13.90 18.59 -17.93
C GLY A 73 14.35 17.80 -19.16
N LEU A 74 14.83 18.50 -20.19
CA LEU A 74 15.51 17.89 -21.32
C LEU A 74 16.96 17.62 -20.93
N ARG A 75 17.36 16.35 -20.96
CA ARG A 75 18.75 15.95 -20.76
C ARG A 75 19.23 15.24 -22.04
N GLY A 76 19.80 16.03 -22.98
CA GLY A 76 20.09 15.57 -24.33
C GLY A 76 18.80 15.32 -25.14
N PRO A 77 18.69 14.25 -25.92
CA PRO A 77 17.49 13.91 -26.69
C PRO A 77 16.39 13.24 -25.86
N ALA A 78 16.61 13.01 -24.55
CA ALA A 78 15.67 12.32 -23.69
C ALA A 78 14.95 13.28 -22.74
N LEU A 79 13.63 13.14 -22.66
CA LEU A 79 12.76 13.84 -21.71
C LEU A 79 12.82 13.10 -20.37
N VAL A 80 13.53 13.69 -19.40
CA VAL A 80 13.63 13.10 -18.05
C VAL A 80 12.66 13.80 -17.14
N THR A 81 11.68 13.07 -16.64
CA THR A 81 10.72 13.56 -15.65
C THR A 81 11.14 13.08 -14.26
N THR A 82 11.66 13.99 -13.45
CA THR A 82 12.01 13.70 -12.06
C THR A 82 10.86 14.15 -11.16
N ARG A 83 10.26 13.21 -10.45
CA ARG A 83 9.23 13.48 -9.45
C ARG A 83 9.91 13.57 -8.08
N SER A 84 9.96 14.74 -7.50
CA SER A 84 10.43 14.93 -6.13
C SER A 84 9.23 15.20 -5.20
N PHE A 85 9.07 14.38 -4.16
CA PHE A 85 8.12 14.69 -3.09
C PHE A 85 8.77 15.73 -2.18
N SER A 86 8.17 16.92 -2.10
CA SER A 86 8.74 17.98 -1.27
C SER A 86 8.21 17.96 0.17
N THR A 87 6.96 17.58 0.38
CA THR A 87 6.36 17.52 1.73
C THR A 87 5.22 16.51 1.78
N PHE A 88 5.22 15.71 2.84
CA PHE A 88 4.13 14.81 3.19
C PHE A 88 3.58 15.23 4.55
N GLN A 89 2.35 15.71 4.58
CA GLN A 89 1.70 16.23 5.78
C GLN A 89 0.49 15.37 6.14
N LYS A 90 0.33 15.10 7.42
CA LYS A 90 -0.86 14.47 7.99
C LYS A 90 -1.44 15.31 9.10
N ARG A 91 -2.75 15.23 9.26
CA ARG A 91 -3.43 15.87 10.38
C ARG A 91 -3.26 15.00 11.62
N LEU A 92 -2.43 15.47 12.55
CA LEU A 92 -2.07 14.76 13.78
C LEU A 92 -2.30 15.67 14.98
N ARG A 93 -2.48 15.06 16.14
CA ARG A 93 -2.53 15.78 17.41
C ARG A 93 -1.12 15.90 17.95
N CYS A 94 -0.65 17.12 18.15
CA CYS A 94 0.68 17.37 18.70
C CYS A 94 0.66 17.13 20.20
N PRO A 95 1.56 16.28 20.76
CA PRO A 95 1.64 16.04 22.20
C PRO A 95 2.15 17.26 22.97
N ALA A 96 2.87 18.17 22.31
CA ALA A 96 3.48 19.33 22.95
C ALA A 96 2.53 20.53 23.11
N CYS A 97 1.72 20.83 22.08
CA CYS A 97 0.75 21.95 22.13
C CYS A 97 -0.70 21.49 22.26
N GLY A 98 -0.98 20.17 22.18
CA GLY A 98 -2.33 19.63 22.28
C GLY A 98 -3.22 19.88 21.05
N GLU A 99 -2.76 20.67 20.10
CA GLU A 99 -3.52 21.11 18.94
C GLU A 99 -3.53 20.04 17.83
N SER A 100 -4.67 19.89 17.16
CA SER A 100 -4.81 19.01 15.99
C SER A 100 -4.57 19.81 14.72
N GLY A 101 -3.41 19.67 14.12
CA GLY A 101 -3.00 20.44 12.96
C GLY A 101 -2.25 19.60 11.91
N TRP A 102 -1.84 20.26 10.84
CA TRP A 102 -1.01 19.66 9.81
C TRP A 102 0.43 19.48 10.33
N CYS A 103 0.88 18.24 10.41
CA CYS A 103 2.23 17.89 10.80
C CYS A 103 2.96 17.30 9.60
N GLU A 104 4.19 17.74 9.38
CA GLU A 104 5.06 17.24 8.33
C GLU A 104 5.76 15.97 8.80
N VAL A 105 5.71 14.90 7.99
CA VAL A 105 6.42 13.65 8.26
C VAL A 105 7.80 13.72 7.62
N LEU A 106 8.85 13.68 8.45
CA LEU A 106 10.22 13.94 8.02
C LEU A 106 10.87 12.72 7.35
N ASN A 107 10.60 11.52 7.84
CA ASN A 107 11.23 10.29 7.36
C ASN A 107 10.34 9.44 6.44
N ILE A 108 9.45 10.08 5.67
CA ILE A 108 8.47 9.38 4.81
C ILE A 108 9.13 8.44 3.78
N GLY A 109 10.32 8.79 3.28
CA GLY A 109 11.05 7.95 2.31
C GLY A 109 11.46 6.60 2.88
N GLU A 110 11.97 6.58 4.11
CA GLU A 110 12.36 5.35 4.82
C GLU A 110 11.14 4.49 5.10
N LEU A 111 10.07 5.11 5.61
CA LEU A 111 8.82 4.44 5.91
C LEU A 111 8.18 3.83 4.65
N GLN A 112 8.20 4.57 3.55
CA GLN A 112 7.64 4.11 2.28
C GLN A 112 8.46 2.96 1.69
N SER A 113 9.79 3.00 1.76
CA SER A 113 10.64 1.91 1.27
C SER A 113 10.43 0.63 2.08
N ALA A 114 10.36 0.73 3.41
CA ALA A 114 10.09 -0.41 4.29
C ALA A 114 8.68 -1.00 4.03
N ALA A 115 7.65 -0.15 3.94
CA ALA A 115 6.29 -0.57 3.66
C ALA A 115 6.16 -1.22 2.27
N THR A 116 6.85 -0.68 1.26
CA THR A 116 6.85 -1.25 -0.10
C THR A 116 7.49 -2.62 -0.12
N GLY A 117 8.62 -2.82 0.58
CA GLY A 117 9.28 -4.13 0.68
C GLY A 117 8.35 -5.21 1.26
N ILE A 118 7.62 -4.87 2.31
CA ILE A 118 6.62 -5.78 2.91
C ILE A 118 5.46 -6.02 1.95
N ALA A 119 4.92 -4.98 1.32
CA ALA A 119 3.80 -5.10 0.40
C ALA A 119 4.16 -5.98 -0.81
N VAL A 120 5.33 -5.79 -1.40
CA VAL A 120 5.81 -6.62 -2.51
C VAL A 120 5.94 -8.09 -2.10
N ARG A 121 6.45 -8.37 -0.90
CA ARG A 121 6.61 -9.75 -0.41
C ARG A 121 5.27 -10.47 -0.25
N TYR A 122 4.28 -9.85 0.37
CA TYR A 122 2.98 -10.48 0.64
C TYR A 122 2.04 -10.45 -0.55
N MET A 123 1.94 -9.32 -1.24
CA MET A 123 1.07 -9.18 -2.41
C MET A 123 1.65 -9.91 -3.63
N GLY A 124 2.97 -9.83 -3.83
CA GLY A 124 3.66 -10.56 -4.90
C GLY A 124 3.53 -12.07 -4.74
N GLY A 125 3.67 -12.58 -3.51
CA GLY A 125 3.44 -14.00 -3.21
C GLY A 125 2.00 -14.44 -3.48
N ALA A 126 1.01 -13.63 -3.12
CA ALA A 126 -0.39 -13.92 -3.39
C ALA A 126 -0.68 -13.94 -4.90
N LEU A 127 -0.15 -12.98 -5.66
CA LEU A 127 -0.31 -12.93 -7.12
C LEU A 127 0.38 -14.11 -7.80
N ALA A 128 1.58 -14.50 -7.38
CA ALA A 128 2.28 -15.66 -7.91
C ALA A 128 1.50 -16.96 -7.66
N LEU A 129 0.94 -17.14 -6.47
CA LEU A 129 0.08 -18.28 -6.14
C LEU A 129 -1.17 -18.32 -7.05
N MET A 130 -1.80 -17.19 -7.27
CA MET A 130 -2.98 -17.08 -8.13
C MET A 130 -2.65 -17.41 -9.58
N ALA A 131 -1.52 -16.92 -10.10
CA ALA A 131 -1.05 -17.24 -11.45
C ALA A 131 -0.78 -18.73 -11.61
N ALA A 132 -0.12 -19.35 -10.62
CA ALA A 132 0.14 -20.80 -10.64
C ALA A 132 -1.14 -21.63 -10.63
N LEU A 133 -2.13 -21.26 -9.82
CA LEU A 133 -3.44 -21.91 -9.79
C LEU A 133 -4.20 -21.74 -11.11
N GLY A 134 -4.17 -20.56 -11.71
CA GLY A 134 -4.78 -20.30 -13.02
C GLY A 134 -4.15 -21.15 -14.13
N PHE A 135 -2.81 -21.26 -14.13
CA PHE A 135 -2.09 -22.11 -15.08
C PHE A 135 -2.41 -23.59 -14.89
N ALA A 136 -2.47 -24.07 -13.63
CA ALA A 136 -2.82 -25.45 -13.34
C ALA A 136 -4.25 -25.78 -13.82
N LEU A 137 -5.21 -24.87 -13.63
CA LEU A 137 -6.59 -25.06 -14.08
C LEU A 137 -6.69 -25.08 -15.60
N SER A 138 -5.94 -24.24 -16.33
CA SER A 138 -5.94 -24.25 -17.79
C SER A 138 -5.35 -25.56 -18.33
N ALA A 139 -4.25 -26.06 -17.74
CA ALA A 139 -3.66 -27.31 -18.14
C ALA A 139 -4.59 -28.52 -17.93
N VAL A 140 -5.40 -28.48 -16.86
CA VAL A 140 -6.42 -29.53 -16.63
C VAL A 140 -7.53 -29.45 -17.65
N SER A 141 -7.98 -28.25 -18.04
CA SER A 141 -9.03 -28.07 -19.04
C SER A 141 -8.61 -28.60 -20.43
N ASP A 142 -7.33 -28.44 -20.80
CA ASP A 142 -6.78 -28.92 -22.06
C ASP A 142 -6.67 -30.47 -22.14
N ILE A 143 -6.66 -31.15 -20.98
CA ILE A 143 -6.62 -32.62 -20.90
C ILE A 143 -8.03 -33.23 -21.07
N PHE A 144 -9.09 -32.47 -20.71
CA PHE A 144 -10.46 -32.95 -20.71
C PHE A 144 -11.29 -32.48 -21.94
N LEU A 145 -10.75 -31.68 -22.82
CA LEU A 145 -11.31 -31.26 -24.10
C LEU A 145 -10.69 -32.05 -25.26
#